data_d1d4996d1a6e390f143d8fe9ac77afa4
#
_entry.id   d1d4996d1a6e390f143d8fe9ac77afa4
#
_cell.length_a   1.000
_cell.length_b   1.000
_cell.length_c   1.000
_cell.angle_alpha   90.00
_cell.angle_beta   90.00
_cell.angle_gamma   90.00
#
_symmetry.space_group_name_H-M   'P 1'
#
loop_
_entity.id
_entity.type
_entity.pdbx_description
1 polymer ?
#
loop_
_entity_poly.entity_id
_entity_poly.type
_entity_poly.pdbx_seq_one_letter_code
_entity_poly.pdbx_strand_id
1 'polypeptide(L)'
;MESRLALEARQTAAGARRQLATCTAVLAELARRLHAQPPPLVVTCARGSSDHAATYGKYVIETTVGNLVASVGPSVASMYQRAPVGLRHALFIAVSQSGRSPDVLELTSAARRGGALVVGLINDEASPLAALCDLVLPLCAGEERAVAATKSFLLSGLAFLQLAAAWTGDAALAEAVRRAPDTFETACGVAWDLSPLAGATSLYVVGRGIGLGAAQELALKLKETCRLHAEAFSTAEVLHGPVALVGPGFPIVAVEQVDATSATTREVLARLAALGATLHRCTPPVDGPPLLAPLCQVQSFYLALPALAAARGLDADAPPHLAKITETR
;
A
#
# COMPACT_ATOMS: atom_id res chain seq x y z
N MET A 1 19.36 -1.92 -20.58
CA MET A 1 19.32 -0.87 -19.52
C MET A 1 18.31 -1.33 -18.49
N GLU A 2 18.59 -1.20 -17.20
CA GLU A 2 17.60 -1.50 -16.15
C GLU A 2 16.45 -0.48 -16.24
N SER A 3 15.21 -0.91 -16.05
CA SER A 3 14.06 -0.01 -16.11
C SER A 3 14.09 1.02 -14.98
N ARG A 4 13.51 2.20 -15.22
CA ARG A 4 13.39 3.25 -14.21
C ARG A 4 12.57 2.77 -13.01
N LEU A 5 11.49 2.05 -13.27
CA LEU A 5 10.66 1.45 -12.24
C LEU A 5 11.49 0.59 -11.27
N ALA A 6 12.34 -0.30 -11.79
CA ALA A 6 13.19 -1.16 -10.96
C ALA A 6 14.27 -0.35 -10.21
N LEU A 7 14.90 0.62 -10.88
CA LEU A 7 15.88 1.51 -10.26
C LEU A 7 15.28 2.29 -9.08
N GLU A 8 14.07 2.83 -9.25
CA GLU A 8 13.38 3.56 -8.20
C GLU A 8 12.92 2.64 -7.06
N ALA A 9 12.44 1.42 -7.38
CA ALA A 9 12.10 0.43 -6.37
C ALA A 9 13.31 0.07 -5.48
N ARG A 10 14.50 -0.09 -6.05
CA ARG A 10 15.74 -0.34 -5.27
C ARG A 10 16.13 0.80 -4.31
N GLN A 11 15.63 2.00 -4.52
CA GLN A 11 15.89 3.15 -3.65
C GLN A 11 15.05 3.14 -2.35
N THR A 12 14.13 2.19 -2.19
CA THR A 12 13.24 2.11 -1.01
C THR A 12 14.02 2.02 0.30
N ALA A 13 15.05 1.20 0.38
CA ALA A 13 15.86 1.05 1.60
C ALA A 13 16.52 2.38 2.02
N ALA A 14 17.07 3.11 1.07
CA ALA A 14 17.65 4.43 1.33
C ALA A 14 16.56 5.45 1.74
N GLY A 15 15.40 5.40 1.12
CA GLY A 15 14.23 6.20 1.50
C GLY A 15 13.79 5.90 2.94
N ALA A 16 13.72 4.62 3.31
CA ALA A 16 13.35 4.18 4.65
C ALA A 16 14.34 4.69 5.72
N ARG A 17 15.64 4.63 5.46
CA ARG A 17 16.66 5.20 6.38
C ARG A 17 16.44 6.70 6.59
N ARG A 18 16.17 7.46 5.52
CA ARG A 18 15.86 8.91 5.63
C ARG A 18 14.57 9.14 6.39
N GLN A 19 13.51 8.39 6.08
CA GLN A 19 12.20 8.52 6.72
C GLN A 19 12.28 8.28 8.24
N LEU A 20 12.99 7.21 8.67
CA LEU A 20 13.19 6.92 10.10
C LEU A 20 13.91 8.07 10.83
N ALA A 21 14.93 8.64 10.21
CA ALA A 21 15.67 9.76 10.79
C ALA A 21 14.82 11.04 10.87
N THR A 22 14.02 11.31 9.83
CA THR A 22 13.26 12.57 9.71
C THR A 22 11.98 12.56 10.56
N CYS A 23 11.29 11.41 10.65
CA CYS A 23 9.95 11.36 11.25
C CYS A 23 9.94 11.27 12.79
N THR A 24 11.08 11.08 13.46
CA THR A 24 11.13 10.83 14.91
C THR A 24 10.41 11.90 15.73
N ALA A 25 10.69 13.18 15.49
CA ALA A 25 10.11 14.27 16.27
C ALA A 25 8.59 14.42 16.02
N VAL A 26 8.16 14.35 14.75
CA VAL A 26 6.75 14.48 14.42
C VAL A 26 5.93 13.28 14.90
N LEU A 27 6.50 12.08 14.91
CA LEU A 27 5.86 10.88 15.47
C LEU A 27 5.70 10.98 16.98
N ALA A 28 6.71 11.49 17.71
CA ALA A 28 6.62 11.72 19.13
C ALA A 28 5.52 12.73 19.48
N GLU A 29 5.41 13.82 18.73
CA GLU A 29 4.35 14.82 18.89
C GLU A 29 2.97 14.25 18.56
N LEU A 30 2.86 13.48 17.47
CA LEU A 30 1.61 12.83 17.09
C LEU A 30 1.16 11.85 18.16
N ALA A 31 2.04 10.95 18.63
CA ALA A 31 1.73 10.02 19.70
C ALA A 31 1.26 10.74 20.97
N ARG A 32 1.94 11.82 21.36
CA ARG A 32 1.54 12.66 22.51
C ARG A 32 0.11 13.21 22.35
N ARG A 33 -0.25 13.69 21.16
CA ARG A 33 -1.62 14.18 20.87
C ARG A 33 -2.65 13.06 20.95
N LEU A 34 -2.33 11.90 20.33
CA LEU A 34 -3.23 10.74 20.31
C LEU A 34 -3.48 10.16 21.71
N HIS A 35 -2.46 10.17 22.59
CA HIS A 35 -2.63 9.77 23.98
C HIS A 35 -3.41 10.80 24.80
N ALA A 36 -3.17 12.11 24.59
CA ALA A 36 -3.89 13.17 25.29
C ALA A 36 -5.37 13.23 24.90
N GLN A 37 -5.68 12.91 23.63
CA GLN A 37 -7.03 12.87 23.09
C GLN A 37 -7.17 11.68 22.13
N PRO A 38 -7.49 10.47 22.64
CA PRO A 38 -7.68 9.31 21.80
C PRO A 38 -8.78 9.55 20.76
N PRO A 39 -8.50 9.35 19.46
CA PRO A 39 -9.50 9.57 18.43
C PRO A 39 -10.58 8.48 18.49
N PRO A 40 -11.86 8.84 18.35
CA PRO A 40 -12.95 7.85 18.31
C PRO A 40 -12.92 7.02 17.02
N LEU A 41 -12.27 7.52 15.98
CA LEU A 41 -12.23 6.96 14.63
C LEU A 41 -10.97 7.44 13.92
N VAL A 42 -10.37 6.55 13.13
CA VAL A 42 -9.37 6.91 12.12
C VAL A 42 -10.04 6.94 10.75
N VAL A 43 -9.75 7.95 9.95
CA VAL A 43 -10.26 8.08 8.59
C VAL A 43 -9.08 8.16 7.64
N THR A 44 -9.09 7.39 6.56
CA THR A 44 -8.08 7.46 5.50
C THR A 44 -8.66 8.02 4.21
N CYS A 45 -7.85 8.77 3.48
CA CYS A 45 -8.17 9.34 2.18
C CYS A 45 -6.96 9.24 1.26
N ALA A 46 -7.13 8.59 0.11
CA ALA A 46 -6.07 8.41 -0.88
C ALA A 46 -6.62 8.04 -2.27
N ARG A 47 -5.70 7.85 -3.25
CA ARG A 47 -5.99 7.34 -4.60
C ARG A 47 -4.90 6.37 -5.05
N GLY A 48 -5.26 5.40 -5.89
CA GLY A 48 -4.33 4.47 -6.52
C GLY A 48 -3.44 3.72 -5.52
N SER A 49 -2.14 3.65 -5.77
CA SER A 49 -1.17 2.99 -4.87
C SER A 49 -1.21 3.55 -3.44
N SER A 50 -1.47 4.84 -3.28
CA SER A 50 -1.62 5.45 -1.94
C SER A 50 -2.84 4.91 -1.20
N ASP A 51 -3.94 4.57 -1.90
CA ASP A 51 -5.13 3.97 -1.30
C ASP A 51 -4.88 2.50 -0.91
N HIS A 52 -4.10 1.77 -1.70
CA HIS A 52 -3.65 0.43 -1.32
C HIS A 52 -2.73 0.45 -0.09
N ALA A 53 -1.86 1.46 0.02
CA ALA A 53 -1.08 1.69 1.23
C ALA A 53 -1.98 2.04 2.44
N ALA A 54 -3.05 2.81 2.21
CA ALA A 54 -4.04 3.10 3.24
C ALA A 54 -4.83 1.85 3.66
N THR A 55 -5.14 0.94 2.71
CA THR A 55 -5.73 -0.38 3.02
C THR A 55 -4.80 -1.21 3.91
N TYR A 56 -3.51 -1.25 3.60
CA TYR A 56 -2.51 -1.88 4.47
C TYR A 56 -2.48 -1.22 5.84
N GLY A 57 -2.41 0.12 5.89
CA GLY A 57 -2.40 0.91 7.12
C GLY A 57 -3.65 0.73 7.97
N LYS A 58 -4.82 0.54 7.34
CA LYS A 58 -6.07 0.18 8.03
C LYS A 58 -5.88 -1.08 8.87
N TYR A 59 -5.42 -2.17 8.26
CA TYR A 59 -5.18 -3.41 8.99
C TYR A 59 -4.10 -3.26 10.07
N VAL A 60 -3.04 -2.51 9.81
CA VAL A 60 -2.02 -2.23 10.82
C VAL A 60 -2.65 -1.55 12.04
N ILE A 61 -3.40 -0.47 11.86
CA ILE A 61 -4.01 0.28 12.96
C ILE A 61 -5.07 -0.58 13.68
N GLU A 62 -5.97 -1.23 12.94
CA GLU A 62 -7.05 -2.03 13.54
C GLU A 62 -6.51 -3.21 14.35
N THR A 63 -5.39 -3.84 13.93
CA THR A 63 -4.84 -5.03 14.60
C THR A 63 -3.84 -4.70 15.71
N THR A 64 -3.19 -3.54 15.69
CA THR A 64 -2.17 -3.19 16.70
C THR A 64 -2.66 -2.15 17.70
N VAL A 65 -3.42 -1.15 17.24
CA VAL A 65 -3.95 -0.06 18.08
C VAL A 65 -5.37 -0.37 18.56
N GLY A 66 -6.16 -1.10 17.75
CA GLY A 66 -7.55 -1.44 18.05
C GLY A 66 -8.57 -0.37 17.63
N ASN A 67 -8.14 0.73 17.00
CA ASN A 67 -9.04 1.77 16.51
C ASN A 67 -9.68 1.37 15.17
N LEU A 68 -10.96 1.64 15.00
CA LEU A 68 -11.65 1.49 13.72
C LEU A 68 -11.08 2.45 12.68
N VAL A 69 -10.91 1.96 11.45
CA VAL A 69 -10.43 2.75 10.32
C VAL A 69 -11.46 2.73 9.19
N ALA A 70 -11.95 3.90 8.81
CA ALA A 70 -12.83 4.10 7.67
C ALA A 70 -12.06 4.71 6.49
N SER A 71 -12.08 4.06 5.33
CA SER A 71 -11.65 4.69 4.08
C SER A 71 -12.82 5.47 3.51
N VAL A 72 -12.61 6.78 3.23
CA VAL A 72 -13.64 7.65 2.66
C VAL A 72 -13.26 8.04 1.24
N GLY A 73 -14.17 7.75 0.30
CA GLY A 73 -13.97 8.13 -1.10
C GLY A 73 -13.97 9.66 -1.26
N PRO A 74 -12.93 10.26 -1.84
CA PRO A 74 -12.82 11.70 -2.00
C PRO A 74 -14.00 12.35 -2.74
N SER A 75 -14.69 11.60 -3.61
CA SER A 75 -15.89 12.06 -4.33
C SER A 75 -17.03 12.53 -3.41
N VAL A 76 -17.06 12.08 -2.16
CA VAL A 76 -18.05 12.54 -1.17
C VAL A 76 -17.97 14.07 -1.01
N ALA A 77 -16.76 14.61 -0.95
CA ALA A 77 -16.57 16.05 -0.87
C ALA A 77 -16.57 16.70 -2.27
N SER A 78 -15.78 16.16 -3.22
CA SER A 78 -15.54 16.83 -4.50
C SER A 78 -16.75 16.81 -5.46
N MET A 79 -17.53 15.74 -5.45
CA MET A 79 -18.67 15.60 -6.37
C MET A 79 -20.01 15.83 -5.68
N TYR A 80 -20.21 15.21 -4.51
CA TYR A 80 -21.48 15.33 -3.77
C TYR A 80 -21.52 16.56 -2.87
N GLN A 81 -20.42 17.31 -2.75
CA GLN A 81 -20.30 18.51 -1.92
C GLN A 81 -20.79 18.30 -0.48
N ARG A 82 -20.47 17.12 0.07
CA ARG A 82 -20.82 16.73 1.43
C ARG A 82 -19.55 16.58 2.26
N ALA A 83 -19.59 17.15 3.47
CA ALA A 83 -18.58 16.85 4.48
C ALA A 83 -19.03 15.63 5.30
N PRO A 84 -18.18 14.63 5.51
CA PRO A 84 -18.51 13.55 6.44
C PRO A 84 -18.79 14.12 7.83
N VAL A 85 -19.87 13.66 8.47
CA VAL A 85 -20.20 14.04 9.85
C VAL A 85 -19.41 13.18 10.84
N GLY A 86 -19.24 13.64 12.07
CA GLY A 86 -18.56 12.89 13.12
C GLY A 86 -17.04 12.92 13.05
N LEU A 87 -16.46 13.81 12.26
CA LEU A 87 -14.99 13.93 12.14
C LEU A 87 -14.34 14.69 13.31
N ARG A 88 -15.14 15.30 14.20
CA ARG A 88 -14.60 16.02 15.35
C ARG A 88 -13.77 15.06 16.22
N HIS A 89 -12.51 15.43 16.45
CA HIS A 89 -11.51 14.63 17.16
C HIS A 89 -11.10 13.29 16.48
N ALA A 90 -11.61 13.02 15.27
CA ALA A 90 -11.10 11.90 14.49
C ALA A 90 -9.63 12.14 14.07
N LEU A 91 -8.87 11.07 13.90
CA LEU A 91 -7.58 11.13 13.19
C LEU A 91 -7.86 10.96 11.70
N PHE A 92 -7.59 12.00 10.91
CA PHE A 92 -7.73 11.94 9.45
C PHE A 92 -6.34 11.83 8.81
N ILE A 93 -6.11 10.77 8.07
CA ILE A 93 -4.83 10.47 7.41
C ILE A 93 -4.99 10.60 5.90
N ALA A 94 -4.37 11.61 5.31
CA ALA A 94 -4.28 11.77 3.86
C ALA A 94 -2.97 11.18 3.35
N VAL A 95 -3.02 10.29 2.35
CA VAL A 95 -1.82 9.66 1.77
C VAL A 95 -1.67 10.09 0.33
N SER A 96 -0.53 10.71 -0.01
CA SER A 96 -0.30 11.17 -1.38
C SER A 96 1.20 11.30 -1.71
N GLN A 97 1.59 10.82 -2.88
CA GLN A 97 2.93 11.06 -3.41
C GLN A 97 3.09 12.52 -3.83
N SER A 98 2.17 13.07 -4.63
CA SER A 98 2.26 14.43 -5.17
C SER A 98 1.64 15.51 -4.29
N GLY A 99 0.67 15.13 -3.45
CA GLY A 99 -0.09 16.10 -2.64
C GLY A 99 -0.93 17.10 -3.44
N ARG A 100 -1.29 16.77 -4.71
CA ARG A 100 -1.91 17.71 -5.66
C ARG A 100 -3.27 17.26 -6.21
N SER A 101 -3.75 16.07 -5.86
CA SER A 101 -5.05 15.57 -6.33
C SER A 101 -6.19 16.44 -5.80
N PRO A 102 -6.98 17.09 -6.67
CA PRO A 102 -7.98 18.07 -6.24
C PRO A 102 -9.03 17.51 -5.29
N ASP A 103 -9.50 16.30 -5.56
CA ASP A 103 -10.51 15.63 -4.74
C ASP A 103 -9.99 15.22 -3.35
N VAL A 104 -8.71 14.83 -3.24
CA VAL A 104 -8.06 14.57 -1.95
C VAL A 104 -7.90 15.86 -1.14
N LEU A 105 -7.52 16.95 -1.80
CA LEU A 105 -7.43 18.28 -1.16
C LEU A 105 -8.78 18.72 -0.60
N GLU A 106 -9.85 18.54 -1.36
CA GLU A 106 -11.19 18.98 -0.96
C GLU A 106 -11.71 18.19 0.23
N LEU A 107 -11.57 16.85 0.23
CA LEU A 107 -11.96 16.02 1.37
C LEU A 107 -11.10 16.31 2.60
N THR A 108 -9.80 16.52 2.44
CA THR A 108 -8.90 16.90 3.54
C THR A 108 -9.28 18.23 4.15
N SER A 109 -9.59 19.23 3.30
CA SER A 109 -10.10 20.54 3.76
C SER A 109 -11.42 20.40 4.51
N ALA A 110 -12.34 19.55 4.02
CA ALA A 110 -13.60 19.27 4.72
C ALA A 110 -13.37 18.61 6.09
N ALA A 111 -12.45 17.64 6.17
CA ALA A 111 -12.09 16.98 7.42
C ALA A 111 -11.53 17.96 8.45
N ARG A 112 -10.63 18.86 8.02
CA ARG A 112 -10.06 19.89 8.88
C ARG A 112 -11.14 20.83 9.42
N ARG A 113 -12.05 21.31 8.55
CA ARG A 113 -13.20 22.13 8.99
C ARG A 113 -14.13 21.37 9.94
N GLY A 114 -14.22 20.05 9.79
CA GLY A 114 -14.98 19.16 10.67
C GLY A 114 -14.35 18.92 12.05
N GLY A 115 -13.15 19.46 12.31
CA GLY A 115 -12.45 19.35 13.59
C GLY A 115 -11.65 18.05 13.76
N ALA A 116 -11.27 17.39 12.67
CA ALA A 116 -10.33 16.27 12.69
C ALA A 116 -8.90 16.74 12.96
N LEU A 117 -8.09 15.89 13.58
CA LEU A 117 -6.63 16.01 13.56
C LEU A 117 -6.15 15.47 12.19
N VAL A 118 -5.66 16.36 11.33
CA VAL A 118 -5.27 16.03 9.97
C VAL A 118 -3.78 15.73 9.90
N VAL A 119 -3.44 14.50 9.48
CA VAL A 119 -2.06 14.04 9.29
C VAL A 119 -1.85 13.68 7.82
N GLY A 120 -0.79 14.18 7.23
CA GLY A 120 -0.40 13.86 5.85
C GLY A 120 0.76 12.87 5.81
N LEU A 121 0.61 11.75 5.10
CA LEU A 121 1.72 10.91 4.67
C LEU A 121 2.07 11.33 3.24
N ILE A 122 3.05 12.24 3.10
CA ILE A 122 3.23 13.00 1.86
C ILE A 122 4.70 12.99 1.43
N ASN A 123 4.95 12.81 0.13
CA ASN A 123 6.32 12.86 -0.38
C ASN A 123 6.76 14.28 -0.79
N ASP A 124 5.84 15.10 -1.32
CA ASP A 124 6.11 16.52 -1.64
C ASP A 124 5.64 17.40 -0.48
N GLU A 125 6.56 17.73 0.44
CA GLU A 125 6.28 18.57 1.61
C GLU A 125 5.92 20.02 1.26
N ALA A 126 6.22 20.47 0.03
CA ALA A 126 5.83 21.79 -0.46
C ALA A 126 4.46 21.77 -1.17
N SER A 127 3.75 20.64 -1.14
CA SER A 127 2.47 20.49 -1.82
C SER A 127 1.32 21.22 -1.12
N PRO A 128 0.23 21.54 -1.86
CA PRO A 128 -0.99 22.09 -1.26
C PRO A 128 -1.59 21.20 -0.16
N LEU A 129 -1.44 19.87 -0.27
CA LEU A 129 -1.94 18.95 0.75
C LEU A 129 -1.19 19.12 2.07
N ALA A 130 0.14 19.29 2.02
CA ALA A 130 0.95 19.49 3.21
C ALA A 130 0.50 20.74 3.99
N ALA A 131 0.13 21.81 3.29
CA ALA A 131 -0.38 23.04 3.90
C ALA A 131 -1.75 22.88 4.60
N LEU A 132 -2.51 21.84 4.26
CA LEU A 132 -3.80 21.52 4.92
C LEU A 132 -3.63 20.65 6.17
N CYS A 133 -2.48 20.03 6.37
CA CYS A 133 -2.25 19.10 7.47
C CYS A 133 -1.81 19.82 8.74
N ASP A 134 -2.22 19.30 9.90
CA ASP A 134 -1.71 19.73 11.20
C ASP A 134 -0.31 19.16 11.49
N LEU A 135 -0.04 17.97 10.95
CA LEU A 135 1.26 17.31 10.99
C LEU A 135 1.51 16.59 9.65
N VAL A 136 2.76 16.62 9.20
CA VAL A 136 3.20 15.87 8.02
C VAL A 136 4.23 14.84 8.44
N LEU A 137 4.01 13.59 8.06
CA LEU A 137 4.98 12.51 8.08
C LEU A 137 5.54 12.37 6.66
N PRO A 138 6.74 12.93 6.38
CA PRO A 138 7.31 12.88 5.04
C PRO A 138 7.66 11.45 4.65
N LEU A 139 7.30 11.06 3.42
CA LEU A 139 7.62 9.73 2.92
C LEU A 139 9.12 9.57 2.63
N CYS A 140 9.83 10.65 2.38
CA CYS A 140 11.27 10.67 2.06
C CYS A 140 11.65 9.76 0.87
N ALA A 141 10.69 9.49 -0.05
CA ALA A 141 10.93 8.68 -1.23
C ALA A 141 11.90 9.38 -2.22
N GLY A 142 12.04 10.68 -2.11
CA GLY A 142 12.74 11.49 -3.12
C GLY A 142 11.95 11.57 -4.41
N GLU A 143 12.62 11.90 -5.50
CA GLU A 143 11.98 12.00 -6.81
C GLU A 143 11.59 10.61 -7.31
N GLU A 144 10.34 10.46 -7.77
CA GLU A 144 9.79 9.25 -8.37
C GLU A 144 9.19 9.62 -9.73
N ARG A 145 9.92 9.27 -10.81
CA ARG A 145 9.60 9.65 -12.20
C ARG A 145 8.86 8.56 -12.96
N ALA A 146 9.04 7.29 -12.56
CA ALA A 146 8.27 6.22 -13.15
C ALA A 146 6.78 6.51 -12.98
N VAL A 147 5.98 6.30 -14.03
CA VAL A 147 4.53 6.55 -13.98
C VAL A 147 3.91 5.67 -12.91
N ALA A 148 4.19 4.37 -12.94
CA ALA A 148 3.78 3.44 -11.92
C ALA A 148 4.58 3.69 -10.63
N ALA A 149 3.88 4.04 -9.54
CA ALA A 149 4.50 4.26 -8.23
C ALA A 149 5.09 2.97 -7.66
N THR A 150 6.20 3.09 -6.94
CA THR A 150 6.89 1.97 -6.27
C THR A 150 7.29 2.32 -4.84
N LYS A 151 8.39 3.04 -4.68
CA LYS A 151 8.96 3.38 -3.37
C LYS A 151 8.03 4.24 -2.52
N SER A 152 7.22 5.11 -3.13
CA SER A 152 6.25 5.92 -2.39
C SER A 152 5.15 5.07 -1.75
N PHE A 153 4.70 3.98 -2.39
CA PHE A 153 3.80 2.99 -1.79
C PHE A 153 4.45 2.33 -0.56
N LEU A 154 5.65 1.79 -0.72
CA LEU A 154 6.36 1.06 0.34
C LEU A 154 6.66 1.95 1.55
N LEU A 155 7.07 3.19 1.30
CA LEU A 155 7.34 4.16 2.35
C LEU A 155 6.06 4.71 3.00
N SER A 156 4.93 4.73 2.30
CA SER A 156 3.62 4.98 2.93
C SER A 156 3.23 3.85 3.88
N GLY A 157 3.42 2.60 3.47
CA GLY A 157 3.23 1.44 4.36
C GLY A 157 4.14 1.50 5.60
N LEU A 158 5.41 1.84 5.42
CA LEU A 158 6.35 2.03 6.53
C LEU A 158 5.93 3.18 7.45
N ALA A 159 5.38 4.27 6.92
CA ALA A 159 4.87 5.38 7.73
C ALA A 159 3.70 4.95 8.64
N PHE A 160 2.80 4.08 8.15
CA PHE A 160 1.76 3.48 9.00
C PHE A 160 2.33 2.61 10.11
N LEU A 161 3.37 1.82 9.84
CA LEU A 161 4.05 1.02 10.88
C LEU A 161 4.72 1.92 11.91
N GLN A 162 5.39 2.99 11.47
CA GLN A 162 6.01 3.98 12.38
C GLN A 162 4.96 4.65 13.27
N LEU A 163 3.82 5.06 12.68
CA LEU A 163 2.70 5.63 13.42
C LEU A 163 2.17 4.65 14.47
N ALA A 164 1.92 3.40 14.09
CA ALA A 164 1.42 2.39 15.01
C ALA A 164 2.42 2.09 16.14
N ALA A 165 3.72 1.98 15.83
CA ALA A 165 4.77 1.79 16.82
C ALA A 165 4.85 2.95 17.83
N ALA A 166 4.81 4.19 17.33
CA ALA A 166 4.82 5.38 18.18
C ALA A 166 3.55 5.52 19.03
N TRP A 167 2.40 5.14 18.48
CA TRP A 167 1.12 5.24 19.17
C TRP A 167 0.97 4.18 20.27
N THR A 168 1.36 2.93 19.99
CA THR A 168 1.25 1.84 20.97
C THR A 168 2.38 1.78 21.97
N GLY A 169 3.56 2.28 21.62
CA GLY A 169 4.79 2.08 22.38
C GLY A 169 5.28 0.62 22.34
N ASP A 170 4.78 -0.21 21.42
CA ASP A 170 5.15 -1.63 21.30
C ASP A 170 6.60 -1.76 20.83
N ALA A 171 7.44 -2.39 21.68
CA ALA A 171 8.86 -2.54 21.43
C ALA A 171 9.18 -3.48 20.25
N ALA A 172 8.35 -4.52 20.03
CA ALA A 172 8.54 -5.45 18.91
C ALA A 172 8.20 -4.76 17.58
N LEU A 173 7.15 -3.94 17.56
CA LEU A 173 6.79 -3.15 16.39
C LEU A 173 7.84 -2.06 16.11
N ALA A 174 8.36 -1.40 17.13
CA ALA A 174 9.44 -0.43 16.99
C ALA A 174 10.73 -1.07 16.43
N GLU A 175 11.07 -2.28 16.88
CA GLU A 175 12.19 -3.04 16.34
C GLU A 175 11.95 -3.45 14.87
N ALA A 176 10.72 -3.86 14.53
CA ALA A 176 10.35 -4.15 13.15
C ALA A 176 10.56 -2.94 12.23
N VAL A 177 10.10 -1.78 12.67
CA VAL A 177 10.28 -0.50 11.97
C VAL A 177 11.77 -0.18 11.80
N ARG A 178 12.56 -0.33 12.85
CA ARG A 178 14.01 -0.05 12.80
C ARG A 178 14.74 -0.95 11.81
N ARG A 179 14.31 -2.19 11.66
CA ARG A 179 14.89 -3.17 10.72
C ARG A 179 14.40 -3.02 9.28
N ALA A 180 13.34 -2.24 9.05
CA ALA A 180 12.70 -2.13 7.74
C ALA A 180 13.67 -1.79 6.58
N PRO A 181 14.65 -0.86 6.72
CA PRO A 181 15.57 -0.55 5.64
C PRO A 181 16.37 -1.77 5.17
N ASP A 182 16.94 -2.52 6.10
CA ASP A 182 17.77 -3.70 5.78
C ASP A 182 16.90 -4.85 5.24
N THR A 183 15.67 -4.96 5.73
CA THR A 183 14.69 -5.91 5.23
C THR A 183 14.27 -5.61 3.79
N PHE A 184 14.04 -4.33 3.43
CA PHE A 184 13.79 -3.93 2.04
C PHE A 184 15.00 -4.18 1.14
N GLU A 185 16.21 -3.94 1.63
CA GLU A 185 17.43 -4.23 0.88
C GLU A 185 17.58 -5.73 0.58
N THR A 186 17.34 -6.58 1.58
CA THR A 186 17.34 -8.03 1.42
C THR A 186 16.24 -8.50 0.46
N ALA A 187 15.05 -7.90 0.52
CA ALA A 187 13.95 -8.19 -0.40
C ALA A 187 14.30 -7.90 -1.87
N CYS A 188 15.21 -6.98 -2.14
CA CYS A 188 15.70 -6.74 -3.50
C CYS A 188 16.50 -7.92 -4.10
N GLY A 189 17.00 -8.82 -3.27
CA GLY A 189 17.70 -10.03 -3.70
C GLY A 189 16.80 -11.22 -4.01
N VAL A 190 15.50 -11.11 -3.74
CA VAL A 190 14.53 -12.19 -3.96
C VAL A 190 13.89 -12.06 -5.33
N ALA A 191 13.99 -13.12 -6.14
CA ALA A 191 13.40 -13.14 -7.46
C ALA A 191 12.01 -13.77 -7.45
N TRP A 192 11.07 -13.10 -8.16
CA TRP A 192 9.82 -13.71 -8.57
C TRP A 192 9.95 -14.23 -10.00
N ASP A 193 9.53 -15.45 -10.25
CA ASP A 193 9.31 -15.90 -11.62
C ASP A 193 7.89 -15.58 -12.05
N LEU A 194 7.72 -14.50 -12.80
CA LEU A 194 6.46 -14.08 -13.39
C LEU A 194 6.33 -14.54 -14.85
N SER A 195 7.31 -15.25 -15.40
CA SER A 195 7.31 -15.69 -16.81
C SER A 195 6.08 -16.53 -17.19
N PRO A 196 5.49 -17.38 -16.32
CA PRO A 196 4.27 -18.10 -16.65
C PRO A 196 3.04 -17.20 -16.89
N LEU A 197 3.09 -15.95 -16.44
CA LEU A 197 2.01 -14.98 -16.65
C LEU A 197 2.09 -14.27 -18.01
N ALA A 198 3.14 -14.50 -18.82
CA ALA A 198 3.35 -13.78 -20.08
C ALA A 198 2.19 -13.95 -21.07
N GLY A 199 1.59 -15.14 -21.14
CA GLY A 199 0.45 -15.44 -21.98
C GLY A 199 -0.94 -15.24 -21.34
N ALA A 200 -0.99 -14.86 -20.06
CA ALA A 200 -2.24 -14.69 -19.35
C ALA A 200 -3.04 -13.48 -19.87
N THR A 201 -4.37 -13.59 -19.90
CA THR A 201 -5.28 -12.50 -20.24
C THR A 201 -5.94 -11.90 -19.02
N SER A 202 -6.16 -12.71 -17.98
CA SER A 202 -6.69 -12.29 -16.68
C SER A 202 -6.13 -13.18 -15.58
N LEU A 203 -6.12 -12.66 -14.36
CA LEU A 203 -5.72 -13.40 -13.17
C LEU A 203 -6.34 -12.78 -11.91
N TYR A 204 -6.29 -13.54 -10.82
CA TYR A 204 -6.53 -12.99 -9.49
C TYR A 204 -5.22 -12.79 -8.73
N VAL A 205 -5.20 -11.73 -7.92
CA VAL A 205 -4.20 -11.53 -6.88
C VAL A 205 -4.90 -11.66 -5.54
N VAL A 206 -4.49 -12.59 -4.70
CA VAL A 206 -5.16 -12.83 -3.43
C VAL A 206 -4.25 -12.54 -2.25
N GLY A 207 -4.80 -11.89 -1.23
CA GLY A 207 -4.15 -11.62 0.06
C GLY A 207 -5.17 -11.64 1.19
N ARG A 208 -4.73 -11.67 2.45
CA ARG A 208 -5.60 -11.65 3.62
C ARG A 208 -5.11 -10.63 4.64
N GLY A 209 -6.04 -9.97 5.36
CA GLY A 209 -5.66 -9.02 6.40
C GLY A 209 -4.71 -7.96 5.86
N ILE A 210 -3.55 -7.79 6.50
CA ILE A 210 -2.51 -6.85 6.06
C ILE A 210 -2.00 -7.11 4.64
N GLY A 211 -2.10 -8.34 4.12
CA GLY A 211 -1.72 -8.69 2.75
C GLY A 211 -2.68 -8.20 1.68
N LEU A 212 -3.89 -7.75 2.05
CA LEU A 212 -4.86 -7.28 1.06
C LEU A 212 -4.38 -6.02 0.34
N GLY A 213 -3.81 -5.05 1.07
CA GLY A 213 -3.24 -3.84 0.46
C GLY A 213 -2.09 -4.15 -0.52
N ALA A 214 -1.26 -5.13 -0.17
CA ALA A 214 -0.22 -5.63 -1.09
C ALA A 214 -0.83 -6.30 -2.31
N ALA A 215 -1.85 -7.16 -2.16
CA ALA A 215 -2.53 -7.79 -3.28
C ALA A 215 -3.15 -6.77 -4.24
N GLN A 216 -3.79 -5.72 -3.72
CA GLN A 216 -4.32 -4.62 -4.50
C GLN A 216 -3.23 -3.90 -5.29
N GLU A 217 -2.09 -3.66 -4.67
CA GLU A 217 -0.95 -3.00 -5.31
C GLU A 217 -0.34 -3.87 -6.41
N LEU A 218 -0.15 -5.17 -6.18
CA LEU A 218 0.32 -6.09 -7.22
C LEU A 218 -0.63 -6.11 -8.42
N ALA A 219 -1.93 -6.19 -8.18
CA ALA A 219 -2.95 -6.17 -9.22
C ALA A 219 -2.95 -4.86 -10.03
N LEU A 220 -2.74 -3.72 -9.36
CA LEU A 220 -2.61 -2.43 -10.03
C LEU A 220 -1.37 -2.40 -10.93
N LYS A 221 -0.22 -2.84 -10.42
CA LYS A 221 1.03 -2.85 -11.19
C LYS A 221 0.96 -3.76 -12.42
N LEU A 222 0.33 -4.92 -12.32
CA LEU A 222 0.10 -5.80 -13.47
C LEU A 222 -0.75 -5.12 -14.55
N LYS A 223 -1.77 -4.36 -14.16
CA LYS A 223 -2.58 -3.57 -15.09
C LYS A 223 -1.77 -2.44 -15.74
N GLU A 224 -1.05 -1.66 -14.93
CA GLU A 224 -0.30 -0.49 -15.39
C GLU A 224 0.86 -0.88 -16.32
N THR A 225 1.70 -1.83 -15.89
CA THR A 225 2.97 -2.11 -16.57
C THR A 225 2.90 -3.26 -17.56
N CYS A 226 2.00 -4.21 -17.35
CA CYS A 226 1.90 -5.43 -18.17
C CYS A 226 0.60 -5.51 -18.99
N ARG A 227 -0.31 -4.54 -18.89
CA ARG A 227 -1.63 -4.55 -19.52
C ARG A 227 -2.37 -5.87 -19.28
N LEU A 228 -2.21 -6.42 -18.10
CA LEU A 228 -2.81 -7.67 -17.68
C LEU A 228 -3.98 -7.40 -16.76
N HIS A 229 -5.17 -7.88 -17.13
CA HIS A 229 -6.34 -7.74 -16.28
C HIS A 229 -6.15 -8.54 -15.00
N ALA A 230 -5.85 -7.86 -13.92
CA ALA A 230 -5.62 -8.43 -12.60
C ALA A 230 -6.62 -7.85 -11.60
N GLU A 231 -7.29 -8.71 -10.86
CA GLU A 231 -8.25 -8.31 -9.84
C GLU A 231 -7.81 -8.83 -8.46
N ALA A 232 -7.84 -7.94 -7.46
CA ALA A 232 -7.41 -8.27 -6.11
C ALA A 232 -8.60 -8.65 -5.23
N PHE A 233 -8.46 -9.77 -4.49
CA PHE A 233 -9.43 -10.21 -3.51
C PHE A 233 -8.80 -10.56 -2.17
N SER A 234 -9.54 -10.37 -1.08
CA SER A 234 -9.28 -11.14 0.12
C SER A 234 -9.45 -12.63 -0.18
N THR A 235 -8.58 -13.47 0.35
CA THR A 235 -8.72 -14.94 0.16
C THR A 235 -10.06 -15.47 0.64
N ALA A 236 -10.75 -14.78 1.57
CA ALA A 236 -12.11 -15.12 1.92
C ALA A 236 -13.12 -14.74 0.82
N GLU A 237 -13.02 -13.50 0.33
CA GLU A 237 -13.97 -12.93 -0.64
C GLU A 237 -13.94 -13.66 -1.99
N VAL A 238 -12.79 -14.20 -2.40
CA VAL A 238 -12.71 -14.94 -3.67
C VAL A 238 -13.69 -16.10 -3.73
N LEU A 239 -14.07 -16.68 -2.58
CA LEU A 239 -15.05 -17.77 -2.50
C LEU A 239 -16.52 -17.31 -2.60
N HIS A 240 -16.78 -16.00 -2.50
CA HIS A 240 -18.12 -15.41 -2.49
C HIS A 240 -18.54 -14.88 -3.87
N GLY A 241 -18.24 -15.63 -4.93
CA GLY A 241 -18.61 -15.33 -6.32
C GLY A 241 -17.46 -15.44 -7.29
N PRO A 242 -16.32 -14.73 -7.11
CA PRO A 242 -15.18 -14.73 -8.04
C PRO A 242 -14.62 -16.13 -8.36
N VAL A 243 -14.74 -17.07 -7.45
CA VAL A 243 -14.35 -18.48 -7.65
C VAL A 243 -15.01 -19.13 -8.87
N ALA A 244 -16.14 -18.60 -9.34
CA ALA A 244 -16.82 -19.11 -10.53
C ALA A 244 -16.00 -18.98 -11.82
N LEU A 245 -15.00 -18.09 -11.88
CA LEU A 245 -14.09 -17.96 -13.00
C LEU A 245 -12.85 -18.89 -12.90
N VAL A 246 -12.66 -19.51 -11.74
CA VAL A 246 -11.49 -20.36 -11.50
C VAL A 246 -11.70 -21.73 -12.11
N GLY A 247 -10.78 -22.13 -12.99
CA GLY A 247 -10.78 -23.41 -13.66
C GLY A 247 -9.35 -23.84 -14.08
N PRO A 248 -9.23 -24.88 -14.93
CA PRO A 248 -7.92 -25.38 -15.34
C PRO A 248 -7.02 -24.30 -15.94
N GLY A 249 -5.84 -24.09 -15.32
CA GLY A 249 -4.86 -23.11 -15.77
C GLY A 249 -5.15 -21.66 -15.39
N PHE A 250 -6.24 -21.36 -14.68
CA PHE A 250 -6.51 -19.97 -14.25
C PHE A 250 -5.42 -19.48 -13.28
N PRO A 251 -4.69 -18.39 -13.61
CA PRO A 251 -3.56 -17.97 -12.79
C PRO A 251 -4.02 -17.19 -11.56
N ILE A 252 -3.42 -17.51 -10.42
CA ILE A 252 -3.63 -16.80 -9.15
C ILE A 252 -2.27 -16.46 -8.56
N VAL A 253 -2.03 -15.17 -8.32
CA VAL A 253 -0.87 -14.69 -7.56
C VAL A 253 -1.29 -14.57 -6.10
N ALA A 254 -0.56 -15.26 -5.20
CA ALA A 254 -0.89 -15.27 -3.78
C ALA A 254 0.15 -14.50 -2.96
N VAL A 255 -0.33 -13.50 -2.21
CA VAL A 255 0.43 -12.79 -1.16
C VAL A 255 0.23 -13.58 0.14
N GLU A 256 1.22 -14.39 0.48
CA GLU A 256 1.19 -15.22 1.68
C GLU A 256 1.94 -14.56 2.84
N GLN A 257 1.47 -14.79 4.05
CA GLN A 257 2.02 -14.23 5.27
C GLN A 257 2.24 -15.33 6.31
N VAL A 258 3.02 -15.05 7.33
CA VAL A 258 3.22 -15.91 8.50
C VAL A 258 2.59 -15.21 9.71
N ASP A 259 1.24 -15.23 9.76
CA ASP A 259 0.45 -14.62 10.83
C ASP A 259 -0.80 -15.46 11.13
N ALA A 260 -1.73 -14.89 11.90
CA ALA A 260 -3.00 -15.55 12.26
C ALA A 260 -3.85 -15.95 11.05
N THR A 261 -3.63 -15.38 9.87
CA THR A 261 -4.41 -15.67 8.66
C THR A 261 -3.84 -16.84 7.85
N SER A 262 -2.64 -17.33 8.18
CA SER A 262 -1.86 -18.29 7.37
C SER A 262 -2.59 -19.62 7.14
N ALA A 263 -3.22 -20.17 8.18
CA ALA A 263 -3.90 -21.46 8.07
C ALA A 263 -5.08 -21.39 7.11
N THR A 264 -5.98 -20.43 7.30
CA THR A 264 -7.17 -20.25 6.46
C THR A 264 -6.81 -19.85 5.04
N THR A 265 -5.73 -19.06 4.84
CA THR A 265 -5.22 -18.71 3.51
C THR A 265 -4.76 -19.96 2.77
N ARG A 266 -3.98 -20.87 3.41
CA ARG A 266 -3.54 -22.12 2.79
C ARG A 266 -4.71 -23.03 2.42
N GLU A 267 -5.73 -23.15 3.27
CA GLU A 267 -6.95 -23.91 2.96
C GLU A 267 -7.66 -23.41 1.72
N VAL A 268 -7.83 -22.09 1.61
CA VAL A 268 -8.47 -21.48 0.42
C VAL A 268 -7.62 -21.70 -0.82
N LEU A 269 -6.30 -21.49 -0.76
CA LEU A 269 -5.41 -21.73 -1.89
C LEU A 269 -5.42 -23.20 -2.34
N ALA A 270 -5.45 -24.15 -1.40
CA ALA A 270 -5.59 -25.57 -1.73
C ALA A 270 -6.91 -25.86 -2.45
N ARG A 271 -8.02 -25.25 -2.02
CA ARG A 271 -9.31 -25.37 -2.69
C ARG A 271 -9.28 -24.80 -4.11
N LEU A 272 -8.67 -23.63 -4.31
CA LEU A 272 -8.54 -23.02 -5.64
C LEU A 272 -7.66 -23.89 -6.56
N ALA A 273 -6.57 -24.46 -6.05
CA ALA A 273 -5.73 -25.40 -6.77
C ALA A 273 -6.49 -26.67 -7.17
N ALA A 274 -7.37 -27.20 -6.29
CA ALA A 274 -8.19 -28.36 -6.59
C ALA A 274 -9.23 -28.09 -7.71
N LEU A 275 -9.58 -26.81 -7.95
CA LEU A 275 -10.40 -26.39 -9.09
C LEU A 275 -9.59 -26.24 -10.39
N GLY A 276 -8.26 -26.46 -10.33
CA GLY A 276 -7.37 -26.37 -11.48
C GLY A 276 -6.61 -25.06 -11.61
N ALA A 277 -6.70 -24.14 -10.65
CA ALA A 277 -5.93 -22.90 -10.67
C ALA A 277 -4.43 -23.17 -10.64
N THR A 278 -3.66 -22.35 -11.37
CA THR A 278 -2.21 -22.30 -11.26
C THR A 278 -1.81 -21.23 -10.24
N LEU A 279 -1.22 -21.68 -9.13
CA LEU A 279 -0.84 -20.78 -8.05
C LEU A 279 0.60 -20.26 -8.25
N HIS A 280 0.75 -18.94 -8.32
CA HIS A 280 2.03 -18.24 -8.29
C HIS A 280 2.19 -17.63 -6.88
N ARG A 281 3.08 -18.24 -6.10
CA ARG A 281 3.26 -17.87 -4.69
C ARG A 281 4.48 -17.00 -4.52
N CYS A 282 4.35 -15.95 -3.73
CA CYS A 282 5.46 -15.26 -3.14
C CYS A 282 5.66 -15.74 -1.71
N THR A 283 6.71 -16.47 -1.49
CA THR A 283 7.21 -16.66 -0.13
C THR A 283 7.75 -15.32 0.37
N PRO A 284 7.46 -14.90 1.61
CA PRO A 284 8.09 -13.72 2.17
C PRO A 284 9.61 -13.83 2.01
N PRO A 285 10.25 -12.82 1.43
CA PRO A 285 11.66 -12.90 1.05
C PRO A 285 12.62 -12.95 2.24
N VAL A 286 12.12 -12.80 3.46
CA VAL A 286 12.97 -12.68 4.66
C VAL A 286 12.25 -13.21 5.88
N ASP A 287 12.99 -13.85 6.77
CA ASP A 287 12.57 -14.05 8.16
C ASP A 287 12.51 -12.69 8.86
N GLY A 288 11.36 -12.04 8.77
CA GLY A 288 11.13 -10.70 9.28
C GLY A 288 9.80 -10.57 10.03
N PRO A 289 9.54 -9.42 10.63
CA PRO A 289 8.28 -9.18 11.31
C PRO A 289 7.09 -9.38 10.39
N PRO A 290 6.05 -10.12 10.81
CA PRO A 290 4.89 -10.45 9.97
C PRO A 290 4.24 -9.23 9.32
N LEU A 291 4.18 -8.11 10.02
CA LEU A 291 3.60 -6.86 9.51
C LEU A 291 4.40 -6.27 8.33
N LEU A 292 5.72 -6.46 8.28
CA LEU A 292 6.57 -5.94 7.20
C LEU A 292 6.58 -6.86 5.97
N ALA A 293 6.29 -8.14 6.14
CA ALA A 293 6.38 -9.14 5.09
C ALA A 293 5.61 -8.78 3.80
N PRO A 294 4.36 -8.27 3.82
CA PRO A 294 3.65 -7.89 2.60
C PRO A 294 4.36 -6.78 1.82
N LEU A 295 4.95 -5.79 2.51
CA LEU A 295 5.72 -4.72 1.86
C LEU A 295 6.98 -5.26 1.19
N CYS A 296 7.66 -6.24 1.81
CA CYS A 296 8.83 -6.90 1.24
C CYS A 296 8.47 -7.74 0.00
N GLN A 297 7.31 -8.38 0.00
CA GLN A 297 6.80 -9.09 -1.18
C GLN A 297 6.54 -8.13 -2.34
N VAL A 298 5.93 -6.97 -2.07
CA VAL A 298 5.74 -5.92 -3.08
C VAL A 298 7.09 -5.39 -3.57
N GLN A 299 8.06 -5.18 -2.68
CA GLN A 299 9.41 -4.73 -3.04
C GLN A 299 10.07 -5.67 -4.06
N SER A 300 10.07 -6.98 -3.80
CA SER A 300 10.65 -7.98 -4.71
C SER A 300 9.84 -8.11 -6.01
N PHE A 301 8.50 -8.00 -5.93
CA PHE A 301 7.62 -8.05 -7.09
C PHE A 301 7.88 -6.91 -8.08
N TYR A 302 8.09 -5.68 -7.61
CA TYR A 302 8.40 -4.55 -8.48
C TYR A 302 9.62 -4.82 -9.37
N LEU A 303 10.61 -5.56 -8.86
CA LEU A 303 11.83 -5.88 -9.60
C LEU A 303 11.62 -6.94 -10.70
N ALA A 304 10.57 -7.74 -10.59
CA ALA A 304 10.21 -8.74 -11.60
C ALA A 304 9.31 -8.20 -12.73
N LEU A 305 8.61 -7.08 -12.49
CA LEU A 305 7.66 -6.52 -13.46
C LEU A 305 8.28 -6.16 -14.83
N PRO A 306 9.48 -5.56 -14.91
CA PRO A 306 10.04 -5.20 -16.21
C PRO A 306 10.29 -6.40 -17.13
N ALA A 307 10.68 -7.54 -16.55
CA ALA A 307 10.87 -8.77 -17.32
C ALA A 307 9.54 -9.32 -17.85
N LEU A 308 8.48 -9.29 -17.05
CA LEU A 308 7.15 -9.69 -17.49
C LEU A 308 6.61 -8.73 -18.57
N ALA A 309 6.76 -7.41 -18.38
CA ALA A 309 6.35 -6.42 -19.37
C ALA A 309 7.05 -6.66 -20.71
N ALA A 310 8.38 -6.86 -20.70
CA ALA A 310 9.17 -7.16 -21.90
C ALA A 310 8.73 -8.46 -22.58
N ALA A 311 8.45 -9.53 -21.82
CA ALA A 311 7.94 -10.80 -22.36
C ALA A 311 6.56 -10.64 -23.03
N ARG A 312 5.81 -9.60 -22.67
CA ARG A 312 4.53 -9.23 -23.28
C ARG A 312 4.68 -8.18 -24.39
N GLY A 313 5.91 -7.81 -24.76
CA GLY A 313 6.18 -6.77 -25.78
C GLY A 313 5.88 -5.35 -25.31
N LEU A 314 5.95 -5.08 -24.01
CA LEU A 314 5.60 -3.80 -23.39
C LEU A 314 6.83 -3.19 -22.69
N ASP A 315 6.77 -1.87 -22.47
CA ASP A 315 7.73 -1.13 -21.65
C ASP A 315 7.08 -0.76 -20.30
N ALA A 316 7.63 -1.27 -19.20
CA ALA A 316 7.13 -0.97 -17.86
C ALA A 316 7.26 0.51 -17.47
N ASP A 317 8.17 1.25 -18.10
CA ASP A 317 8.40 2.66 -17.83
C ASP A 317 7.50 3.60 -18.67
N ALA A 318 6.85 3.07 -19.69
CA ALA A 318 5.98 3.82 -20.59
C ALA A 318 4.56 3.21 -20.72
N PRO A 319 3.83 3.09 -19.61
CA PRO A 319 2.47 2.56 -19.64
C PRO A 319 1.54 3.47 -20.46
N PRO A 320 0.78 2.92 -21.41
CA PRO A 320 -0.10 3.72 -22.26
C PRO A 320 -1.24 4.34 -21.44
N HIS A 321 -1.70 5.51 -21.87
CA HIS A 321 -2.85 6.24 -21.30
C HIS A 321 -2.68 6.70 -19.85
N LEU A 322 -1.49 6.58 -19.27
CA LEU A 322 -1.21 7.03 -17.91
C LEU A 322 -0.26 8.22 -17.90
N ALA A 323 -0.48 9.11 -16.95
CA ALA A 323 0.42 10.22 -16.63
C ALA A 323 0.89 10.08 -15.18
N LYS A 324 2.07 10.65 -14.85
CA LYS A 324 2.62 10.57 -13.49
C LYS A 324 1.72 11.22 -12.44
N ILE A 325 1.03 12.30 -12.81
CA ILE A 325 0.04 12.97 -11.96
C ILE A 325 -1.31 12.84 -12.65
N THR A 326 -2.27 12.26 -11.94
CA THR A 326 -3.65 12.15 -12.40
C THR A 326 -4.49 13.20 -11.68
N GLU A 327 -5.12 14.08 -12.44
CA GLU A 327 -6.05 15.08 -11.91
C GLU A 327 -7.48 14.51 -12.03
N THR A 328 -8.02 14.06 -10.90
CA THR A 328 -9.42 13.62 -10.79
C THR A 328 -10.22 14.65 -10.01
N ARG A 329 -11.45 14.91 -10.46
CA ARG A 329 -12.43 15.73 -9.76
C ARG A 329 -13.53 14.86 -9.20
#